data_c0cea362dab0b07dfe76b2e4599a8251
#
_entry.id   c0cea362dab0b07dfe76b2e4599a8251
#
_cell.length_a   1.000
_cell.length_b   1.000
_cell.length_c   1.000
_cell.angle_alpha   90.00
_cell.angle_beta   90.00
_cell.angle_gamma   90.00
#
_symmetry.space_group_name_H-M   'P 1'
#
loop_
_entity.id
_entity.type
_entity.pdbx_description
1 polymer ?
#
loop_
_entity_poly.entity_id
_entity_poly.type
_entity_poly.pdbx_seq_one_letter_code
_entity_poly.pdbx_strand_id
1 'polypeptide(L)'
;DFHSGKTVTAGTYADIGLTEEKAKRLAVIAYYGHKVPGRTDKDWYAITQGLLWREIHGTDDVYFVTNPTAPDLATMQRCWNEILADVDRYYTAPSFSGTTQTVDSDGTITLTDTNGVLQDMIVANDGGLDVTISGNTLKIKGSTSVNEADIVLRKNVSASEMGTTVIYTASDCQALGSFKISDPFQSSLKINVKQFGNLELTKYNDDKSATVEDTSYRITGPNGYDKTYTTDSDGKIRIERLELGEYK
;
A
#
# COMPACT_ATOMS: atom_id res chain seq x y z
N ASP A 1 -9.93 23.26 -30.19
CA ASP A 1 -8.81 23.30 -31.15
C ASP A 1 -7.94 24.53 -30.92
N PHE A 2 -6.64 24.33 -30.64
CA PHE A 2 -5.68 25.42 -30.62
C PHE A 2 -5.31 25.78 -32.07
N HIS A 3 -5.65 27.01 -32.46
CA HIS A 3 -5.28 27.52 -33.77
C HIS A 3 -3.89 28.16 -33.73
N SER A 4 -3.19 28.12 -34.87
CA SER A 4 -1.88 28.76 -35.03
C SER A 4 -1.95 30.26 -34.65
N GLY A 5 -1.00 30.73 -33.85
CA GLY A 5 -0.90 32.14 -33.44
C GLY A 5 -1.59 32.48 -32.10
N LYS A 6 -2.26 31.55 -31.44
CA LYS A 6 -2.82 31.77 -30.07
C LYS A 6 -1.77 31.59 -28.99
N THR A 7 -1.80 32.45 -28.00
CA THR A 7 -1.01 32.30 -26.78
C THR A 7 -1.65 31.24 -25.89
N VAL A 8 -0.87 30.23 -25.53
CA VAL A 8 -1.28 29.14 -24.60
C VAL A 8 -0.69 29.44 -23.24
N THR A 9 -1.54 29.41 -22.22
CA THR A 9 -1.13 29.55 -20.82
C THR A 9 -1.18 28.16 -20.15
N ALA A 10 -0.07 27.77 -19.51
CA ALA A 10 -0.04 26.61 -18.66
C ALA A 10 -0.45 26.99 -17.22
N GLY A 11 -1.32 26.21 -16.63
CA GLY A 11 -1.86 26.44 -15.29
C GLY A 11 -2.20 25.15 -14.58
N THR A 12 -3.02 25.25 -13.56
CA THR A 12 -3.44 24.16 -12.69
C THR A 12 -4.90 23.76 -12.94
N TYR A 13 -5.34 22.68 -12.35
CA TYR A 13 -6.75 22.26 -12.39
C TYR A 13 -7.71 23.31 -11.79
N ALA A 14 -7.24 24.14 -10.84
CA ALA A 14 -8.05 25.18 -10.22
C ALA A 14 -8.43 26.29 -11.21
N ASP A 15 -7.61 26.54 -12.23
CA ASP A 15 -7.86 27.56 -13.24
C ASP A 15 -9.08 27.27 -14.14
N ILE A 16 -9.55 26.01 -14.13
CA ILE A 16 -10.78 25.58 -14.82
C ILE A 16 -11.87 25.12 -13.85
N GLY A 17 -11.75 25.50 -12.56
CA GLY A 17 -12.76 25.24 -11.53
C GLY A 17 -12.84 23.79 -11.04
N LEU A 18 -11.83 22.97 -11.28
CA LEU A 18 -11.78 21.61 -10.75
C LEU A 18 -11.22 21.59 -9.32
N THR A 19 -11.77 20.72 -8.48
CA THR A 19 -11.20 20.41 -7.17
C THR A 19 -9.98 19.50 -7.31
N GLU A 20 -9.12 19.49 -6.30
CA GLU A 20 -7.96 18.59 -6.26
C GLU A 20 -8.37 17.12 -6.36
N GLU A 21 -9.40 16.71 -5.60
CA GLU A 21 -9.93 15.35 -5.63
C GLU A 21 -10.40 14.94 -7.03
N LYS A 22 -11.16 15.83 -7.70
CA LYS A 22 -11.62 15.60 -9.06
C LYS A 22 -10.46 15.51 -10.05
N ALA A 23 -9.46 16.37 -9.92
CA ALA A 23 -8.27 16.33 -10.75
C ALA A 23 -7.46 15.03 -10.56
N LYS A 24 -7.32 14.55 -9.31
CA LYS A 24 -6.70 13.24 -9.00
C LYS A 24 -7.48 12.10 -9.65
N ARG A 25 -8.80 12.08 -9.55
CA ARG A 25 -9.65 11.07 -10.18
C ARG A 25 -9.52 11.08 -11.70
N LEU A 26 -9.54 12.26 -12.33
CA LEU A 26 -9.35 12.41 -13.78
C LEU A 26 -7.98 11.89 -14.23
N ALA A 27 -6.92 12.11 -13.44
CA ALA A 27 -5.60 11.58 -13.72
C ALA A 27 -5.57 10.03 -13.73
N VAL A 28 -6.27 9.40 -12.79
CA VAL A 28 -6.40 7.94 -12.74
C VAL A 28 -7.23 7.40 -13.91
N ILE A 29 -8.33 8.09 -14.28
CA ILE A 29 -9.13 7.76 -15.49
C ILE A 29 -8.27 7.87 -16.75
N ALA A 30 -7.50 8.94 -16.91
CA ALA A 30 -6.61 9.11 -18.05
C ALA A 30 -5.53 8.02 -18.12
N TYR A 31 -5.02 7.61 -16.97
CA TYR A 31 -4.03 6.52 -16.86
C TYR A 31 -4.61 5.19 -17.34
N TYR A 32 -5.71 4.74 -16.76
CA TYR A 32 -6.32 3.46 -17.12
C TYR A 32 -7.02 3.49 -18.49
N GLY A 33 -7.46 4.65 -18.92
CA GLY A 33 -8.14 4.81 -20.19
C GLY A 33 -7.23 4.72 -21.41
N HIS A 34 -6.01 5.27 -21.35
CA HIS A 34 -5.20 5.41 -22.57
C HIS A 34 -3.69 5.16 -22.37
N LYS A 35 -3.22 4.87 -21.16
CA LYS A 35 -1.77 4.74 -20.89
C LYS A 35 -1.33 3.35 -20.46
N VAL A 36 -2.28 2.45 -20.24
CA VAL A 36 -1.97 1.05 -19.91
C VAL A 36 -1.82 0.20 -21.17
N PRO A 37 -1.06 -0.90 -21.13
CA PRO A 37 -0.92 -1.81 -22.27
C PRO A 37 -2.28 -2.27 -22.82
N GLY A 38 -2.41 -2.27 -24.15
CA GLY A 38 -3.64 -2.66 -24.84
C GLY A 38 -4.68 -1.56 -25.00
N ARG A 39 -4.43 -0.34 -24.46
CA ARG A 39 -5.32 0.82 -24.56
C ARG A 39 -4.59 2.07 -25.10
N THR A 40 -3.69 1.92 -26.06
CA THR A 40 -2.81 3.01 -26.52
C THR A 40 -3.16 3.54 -27.92
N ASP A 41 -4.18 2.99 -28.56
CA ASP A 41 -4.62 3.40 -29.89
C ASP A 41 -5.57 4.61 -29.87
N LYS A 42 -5.90 5.10 -31.07
CA LYS A 42 -6.76 6.28 -31.24
C LYS A 42 -8.20 6.09 -30.71
N ASP A 43 -8.71 4.87 -30.74
CA ASP A 43 -10.08 4.57 -30.32
C ASP A 43 -10.17 4.62 -28.79
N TRP A 44 -9.21 4.03 -28.08
CA TRP A 44 -9.10 4.18 -26.62
C TRP A 44 -8.85 5.63 -26.20
N TYR A 45 -8.09 6.40 -26.98
CA TYR A 45 -7.94 7.84 -26.73
C TYR A 45 -9.28 8.55 -26.81
N ALA A 46 -10.08 8.34 -27.87
CA ALA A 46 -11.40 8.97 -28.03
C ALA A 46 -12.38 8.54 -26.93
N ILE A 47 -12.40 7.25 -26.59
CA ILE A 47 -13.21 6.70 -25.49
C ILE A 47 -12.86 7.37 -24.16
N THR A 48 -11.56 7.49 -23.87
CA THR A 48 -11.06 8.13 -22.64
C THR A 48 -11.44 9.61 -22.58
N GLN A 49 -11.30 10.34 -23.69
CA GLN A 49 -11.71 11.74 -23.76
C GLN A 49 -13.21 11.92 -23.47
N GLY A 50 -14.05 11.04 -24.03
CA GLY A 50 -15.47 11.03 -23.76
C GLY A 50 -15.81 10.81 -22.29
N LEU A 51 -15.11 9.88 -21.63
CA LEU A 51 -15.28 9.64 -20.20
C LEU A 51 -14.83 10.83 -19.36
N LEU A 52 -13.66 11.43 -19.68
CA LEU A 52 -13.17 12.62 -18.97
C LEU A 52 -14.16 13.77 -19.06
N TRP A 53 -14.76 14.03 -20.23
CA TRP A 53 -15.78 15.06 -20.38
C TRP A 53 -17.02 14.78 -19.54
N ARG A 54 -17.49 13.55 -19.50
CA ARG A 54 -18.63 13.15 -18.65
C ARG A 54 -18.32 13.34 -17.17
N GLU A 55 -17.12 13.01 -16.73
CA GLU A 55 -16.69 13.22 -15.34
C GLU A 55 -16.57 14.73 -15.01
N ILE A 56 -16.17 15.58 -15.95
CA ILE A 56 -16.02 17.03 -15.73
C ILE A 56 -17.39 17.72 -15.69
N HIS A 57 -18.24 17.46 -16.66
CA HIS A 57 -19.49 18.22 -16.89
C HIS A 57 -20.74 17.51 -16.39
N GLY A 58 -20.67 16.23 -16.08
CA GLY A 58 -21.84 15.39 -15.79
C GLY A 58 -22.36 14.67 -17.01
N THR A 59 -23.16 13.61 -16.76
CA THR A 59 -23.62 12.73 -17.84
C THR A 59 -24.70 13.35 -18.73
N ASP A 60 -25.44 14.33 -18.20
CA ASP A 60 -26.54 14.97 -18.91
C ASP A 60 -26.08 16.04 -19.88
N ASP A 61 -24.88 16.59 -19.66
CA ASP A 61 -24.29 17.66 -20.48
C ASP A 61 -23.39 17.14 -21.61
N VAL A 62 -23.15 15.83 -21.67
CA VAL A 62 -22.28 15.22 -22.69
C VAL A 62 -23.01 14.12 -23.43
N TYR A 63 -23.27 14.33 -24.70
CA TYR A 63 -23.83 13.35 -25.63
C TYR A 63 -22.96 13.22 -26.87
N PHE A 64 -22.96 12.04 -27.44
CA PHE A 64 -22.14 11.68 -28.57
C PHE A 64 -22.98 11.61 -29.82
N VAL A 65 -22.50 12.27 -30.88
CA VAL A 65 -23.07 12.15 -32.21
C VAL A 65 -22.45 10.92 -32.88
N THR A 66 -23.28 10.07 -33.47
CA THR A 66 -22.81 8.92 -34.23
C THR A 66 -21.89 9.35 -35.38
N ASN A 67 -20.69 8.83 -35.40
CA ASN A 67 -19.70 8.99 -36.45
C ASN A 67 -19.35 7.62 -37.02
N PRO A 68 -19.46 7.37 -38.34
CA PRO A 68 -19.15 6.05 -38.92
C PRO A 68 -17.71 5.57 -38.69
N THR A 69 -16.81 6.43 -38.29
CA THR A 69 -15.38 6.10 -38.04
C THR A 69 -15.02 6.05 -36.55
N ALA A 70 -15.98 6.32 -35.65
CA ALA A 70 -15.80 6.23 -34.18
C ALA A 70 -16.46 4.95 -33.64
N PRO A 71 -16.02 4.45 -32.48
CA PRO A 71 -16.73 3.39 -31.78
C PRO A 71 -18.19 3.74 -31.52
N ASP A 72 -19.08 2.77 -31.67
CA ASP A 72 -20.50 2.97 -31.35
C ASP A 72 -20.72 3.19 -29.84
N LEU A 73 -21.87 3.77 -29.48
CA LEU A 73 -22.17 4.13 -28.08
C LEU A 73 -22.14 2.94 -27.13
N ALA A 74 -22.59 1.76 -27.58
CA ALA A 74 -22.59 0.56 -26.74
C ALA A 74 -21.14 0.09 -26.43
N THR A 75 -20.27 0.14 -27.44
CA THR A 75 -18.84 -0.12 -27.30
C THR A 75 -18.20 0.89 -26.35
N MET A 76 -18.47 2.20 -26.51
CA MET A 76 -17.96 3.23 -25.61
C MET A 76 -18.41 2.99 -24.17
N GLN A 77 -19.68 2.72 -23.93
CA GLN A 77 -20.20 2.45 -22.57
C GLN A 77 -19.55 1.24 -21.94
N ARG A 78 -19.35 0.15 -22.69
CA ARG A 78 -18.63 -1.02 -22.21
C ARG A 78 -17.19 -0.67 -21.79
N CYS A 79 -16.47 0.05 -22.64
CA CYS A 79 -15.09 0.48 -22.35
C CYS A 79 -15.03 1.46 -21.17
N TRP A 80 -16.00 2.38 -21.02
CA TRP A 80 -16.07 3.24 -19.84
C TRP A 80 -16.27 2.45 -18.55
N ASN A 81 -17.14 1.45 -18.56
CA ASN A 81 -17.34 0.58 -17.41
C ASN A 81 -16.05 -0.20 -17.05
N GLU A 82 -15.29 -0.65 -18.04
CA GLU A 82 -13.97 -1.28 -17.83
C GLU A 82 -12.98 -0.30 -17.20
N ILE A 83 -12.89 0.94 -17.70
CA ILE A 83 -12.01 1.98 -17.14
C ILE A 83 -12.42 2.29 -15.70
N LEU A 84 -13.72 2.47 -15.43
CA LEU A 84 -14.21 2.79 -14.10
C LEU A 84 -13.99 1.64 -13.11
N ALA A 85 -14.12 0.39 -13.53
CA ALA A 85 -13.78 -0.77 -12.72
C ALA A 85 -12.29 -0.79 -12.35
N ASP A 86 -11.40 -0.43 -13.29
CA ASP A 86 -9.96 -0.28 -13.01
C ASP A 86 -9.67 0.89 -12.05
N VAL A 87 -10.42 2.00 -12.17
CA VAL A 87 -10.33 3.14 -11.24
C VAL A 87 -10.80 2.74 -9.84
N ASP A 88 -11.89 2.00 -9.71
CA ASP A 88 -12.38 1.51 -8.42
C ASP A 88 -11.37 0.53 -7.80
N ARG A 89 -10.80 -0.36 -8.61
CA ARG A 89 -9.73 -1.24 -8.20
C ARG A 89 -8.46 -0.47 -7.76
N TYR A 90 -8.15 0.65 -8.41
CA TYR A 90 -7.01 1.50 -8.04
C TYR A 90 -7.18 2.06 -6.62
N TYR A 91 -8.38 2.48 -6.23
CA TYR A 91 -8.68 3.02 -4.89
C TYR A 91 -9.04 1.93 -3.85
N THR A 92 -9.10 0.68 -4.26
CA THR A 92 -9.33 -0.43 -3.32
C THR A 92 -8.05 -0.74 -2.56
N ALA A 93 -8.14 -0.75 -1.23
CA ALA A 93 -7.05 -1.16 -0.34
C ALA A 93 -6.98 -2.69 -0.22
N PRO A 94 -5.81 -3.27 0.09
CA PRO A 94 -5.71 -4.66 0.51
C PRO A 94 -6.61 -4.96 1.71
N SER A 95 -7.13 -6.18 1.80
CA SER A 95 -8.13 -6.57 2.81
C SER A 95 -7.64 -6.47 4.26
N PHE A 96 -6.33 -6.47 4.48
CA PHE A 96 -5.70 -6.28 5.78
C PHE A 96 -5.31 -4.83 6.08
N SER A 97 -5.65 -3.87 5.22
CA SER A 97 -5.37 -2.45 5.43
C SER A 97 -6.03 -1.91 6.70
N GLY A 98 -5.34 -1.03 7.41
CA GLY A 98 -5.81 -0.43 8.66
C GLY A 98 -5.81 -1.37 9.87
N THR A 99 -5.34 -2.62 9.72
CA THR A 99 -5.26 -3.58 10.82
C THR A 99 -3.94 -3.48 11.56
N THR A 100 -3.91 -4.03 12.79
CA THR A 100 -2.68 -4.28 13.54
C THR A 100 -2.41 -5.77 13.55
N GLN A 101 -1.20 -6.17 13.16
CA GLN A 101 -0.74 -7.55 13.16
C GLN A 101 0.42 -7.72 14.15
N THR A 102 0.65 -8.94 14.60
CA THR A 102 1.78 -9.24 15.48
C THR A 102 2.67 -10.29 14.83
N VAL A 103 3.98 -10.06 14.89
CA VAL A 103 5.01 -11.00 14.44
C VAL A 103 6.04 -11.18 15.55
N ASP A 104 6.53 -12.40 15.73
CA ASP A 104 7.65 -12.65 16.63
C ASP A 104 8.94 -12.08 16.01
N SER A 105 9.86 -11.57 16.85
CA SER A 105 11.11 -10.95 16.38
C SER A 105 12.01 -11.89 15.55
N ASP A 106 11.88 -13.20 15.76
CA ASP A 106 12.56 -14.28 15.03
C ASP A 106 11.64 -15.01 14.04
N GLY A 107 10.39 -14.55 13.92
CA GLY A 107 9.33 -15.18 13.12
C GLY A 107 9.03 -14.47 11.80
N THR A 108 8.03 -15.01 11.12
CA THR A 108 7.52 -14.46 9.87
C THR A 108 6.01 -14.65 9.83
N ILE A 109 5.27 -13.63 9.41
CA ILE A 109 3.84 -13.73 9.10
C ILE A 109 3.60 -13.57 7.60
N THR A 110 2.52 -14.16 7.12
CA THR A 110 2.06 -14.02 5.75
C THR A 110 0.59 -13.61 5.76
N LEU A 111 0.28 -12.48 5.14
CA LEU A 111 -1.07 -11.95 5.01
C LEU A 111 -1.53 -12.14 3.57
N THR A 112 -2.74 -12.67 3.39
CA THR A 112 -3.33 -12.84 2.06
C THR A 112 -4.35 -11.73 1.82
N ASP A 113 -4.20 -11.02 0.71
CA ASP A 113 -5.16 -10.03 0.26
C ASP A 113 -6.31 -10.70 -0.49
N THR A 114 -7.50 -10.72 0.13
CA THR A 114 -8.72 -11.27 -0.48
C THR A 114 -9.38 -10.32 -1.48
N ASN A 115 -9.00 -9.04 -1.49
CA ASN A 115 -9.47 -8.06 -2.49
C ASN A 115 -8.69 -8.20 -3.81
N GLY A 116 -7.57 -8.91 -3.82
CA GLY A 116 -6.79 -9.22 -5.02
C GLY A 116 -6.09 -8.00 -5.63
N VAL A 117 -5.83 -6.95 -4.86
CA VAL A 117 -5.24 -5.68 -5.36
C VAL A 117 -3.77 -5.52 -4.99
N LEU A 118 -3.23 -6.38 -4.11
CA LEU A 118 -1.88 -6.28 -3.59
C LEU A 118 -0.81 -6.40 -4.68
N GLN A 119 -1.04 -7.22 -5.70
CA GLN A 119 -0.12 -7.39 -6.84
C GLN A 119 0.14 -6.10 -7.62
N ASP A 120 -0.73 -5.10 -7.49
CA ASP A 120 -0.61 -3.79 -8.14
C ASP A 120 0.09 -2.77 -7.25
N MET A 121 0.64 -3.19 -6.11
CA MET A 121 1.26 -2.33 -5.12
C MET A 121 2.75 -2.62 -4.93
N ILE A 122 3.45 -1.66 -4.36
CA ILE A 122 4.83 -1.77 -3.91
C ILE A 122 4.91 -1.39 -2.43
N VAL A 123 5.94 -1.85 -1.74
CA VAL A 123 6.26 -1.40 -0.39
C VAL A 123 6.90 -0.01 -0.49
N ALA A 124 6.20 0.99 0.04
CA ALA A 124 6.69 2.39 0.07
C ALA A 124 7.44 2.70 1.37
N ASN A 125 7.04 2.04 2.47
CA ASN A 125 7.74 2.06 3.76
C ASN A 125 7.62 0.68 4.40
N ASP A 126 8.73 0.07 4.77
CA ASP A 126 8.81 -1.23 5.43
C ASP A 126 8.92 -1.12 6.96
N GLY A 127 9.05 0.11 7.50
CA GLY A 127 9.20 0.35 8.93
C GLY A 127 10.46 -0.28 9.55
N GLY A 128 11.45 -0.63 8.74
CA GLY A 128 12.69 -1.31 9.16
C GLY A 128 12.56 -2.83 9.29
N LEU A 129 11.48 -3.41 8.73
CA LEU A 129 11.26 -4.86 8.64
C LEU A 129 11.57 -5.38 7.23
N ASP A 130 11.81 -6.68 7.09
CA ASP A 130 11.92 -7.32 5.78
C ASP A 130 10.50 -7.65 5.28
N VAL A 131 10.04 -6.86 4.31
CA VAL A 131 8.67 -6.92 3.77
C VAL A 131 8.71 -7.23 2.28
N THR A 132 8.03 -8.29 1.87
CA THR A 132 7.97 -8.71 0.46
C THR A 132 6.54 -8.95 0.00
N ILE A 133 6.25 -8.55 -1.25
CA ILE A 133 4.98 -8.82 -1.95
C ILE A 133 5.22 -9.92 -2.97
N SER A 134 4.35 -10.92 -2.98
CA SER A 134 4.32 -11.98 -3.99
C SER A 134 2.87 -12.30 -4.38
N GLY A 135 2.46 -11.83 -5.56
CA GLY A 135 1.05 -11.90 -5.97
C GLY A 135 0.14 -11.20 -4.95
N ASN A 136 -0.82 -11.93 -4.38
CA ASN A 136 -1.74 -11.42 -3.36
C ASN A 136 -1.28 -11.71 -1.92
N THR A 137 -0.01 -12.01 -1.70
CA THR A 137 0.51 -12.25 -0.35
C THR A 137 1.56 -11.21 0.03
N LEU A 138 1.45 -10.72 1.28
CA LEU A 138 2.42 -9.86 1.95
C LEU A 138 3.13 -10.71 3.02
N LYS A 139 4.43 -10.86 2.88
CA LYS A 139 5.27 -11.58 3.84
C LYS A 139 6.07 -10.56 4.63
N ILE A 140 6.02 -10.66 5.96
CA ILE A 140 6.70 -9.76 6.89
C ILE A 140 7.52 -10.60 7.86
N LYS A 141 8.83 -10.35 7.91
CA LYS A 141 9.75 -10.98 8.85
C LYS A 141 10.00 -10.02 10.02
N GLY A 142 9.91 -10.55 11.24
CA GLY A 142 10.22 -9.82 12.46
C GLY A 142 11.69 -9.41 12.55
N SER A 143 11.97 -8.55 13.52
CA SER A 143 13.32 -8.04 13.77
C SER A 143 13.52 -7.82 15.27
N THR A 144 14.71 -8.12 15.78
CA THR A 144 15.08 -7.86 17.19
C THR A 144 15.34 -6.37 17.46
N SER A 145 15.45 -5.54 16.42
CA SER A 145 15.71 -4.10 16.53
C SER A 145 14.46 -3.24 16.39
N VAL A 146 13.30 -3.83 16.06
CA VAL A 146 12.04 -3.12 15.84
C VAL A 146 10.99 -3.64 16.81
N ASN A 147 10.32 -2.76 17.54
CA ASN A 147 9.19 -3.12 18.42
C ASN A 147 7.83 -2.87 17.77
N GLU A 148 7.73 -1.79 17.01
CA GLU A 148 6.54 -1.42 16.24
C GLU A 148 6.95 -0.87 14.88
N ALA A 149 6.15 -1.09 13.86
CA ALA A 149 6.36 -0.57 12.52
C ALA A 149 5.03 -0.21 11.86
N ASP A 150 5.03 0.86 11.07
CA ASP A 150 3.98 1.17 10.12
C ASP A 150 4.47 0.77 8.72
N ILE A 151 3.82 -0.23 8.13
CA ILE A 151 4.06 -0.63 6.74
C ILE A 151 3.15 0.19 5.85
N VAL A 152 3.73 0.88 4.86
CA VAL A 152 2.97 1.63 3.86
C VAL A 152 3.13 0.97 2.51
N LEU A 153 2.01 0.64 1.91
CA LEU A 153 1.89 0.12 0.56
C LEU A 153 1.36 1.22 -0.37
N ARG A 154 1.88 1.29 -1.59
CA ARG A 154 1.51 2.31 -2.56
C ARG A 154 1.26 1.66 -3.92
N LYS A 155 0.28 2.16 -4.69
CA LYS A 155 0.06 1.71 -6.07
C LYS A 155 1.32 1.90 -6.91
N ASN A 156 1.66 0.88 -7.68
CA ASN A 156 2.81 0.89 -8.59
C ASN A 156 2.43 1.64 -9.86
N VAL A 157 2.81 2.91 -9.91
CA VAL A 157 2.62 3.77 -11.10
C VAL A 157 3.98 4.00 -11.73
N SER A 158 4.06 3.88 -13.06
CA SER A 158 5.32 4.12 -13.79
C SER A 158 5.80 5.56 -13.60
N ALA A 159 7.11 5.76 -13.51
CA ALA A 159 7.71 7.08 -13.31
C ALA A 159 7.30 8.08 -14.41
N SER A 160 7.06 7.62 -15.65
CA SER A 160 6.61 8.47 -16.76
C SER A 160 5.20 9.04 -16.54
N GLU A 161 4.37 8.39 -15.74
CA GLU A 161 3.00 8.80 -15.45
C GLU A 161 2.86 9.52 -14.10
N MET A 162 3.93 9.55 -13.33
CA MET A 162 4.02 10.35 -12.10
C MET A 162 4.28 11.82 -12.44
N GLY A 163 3.65 12.73 -11.69
CA GLY A 163 3.89 14.16 -11.82
C GLY A 163 2.65 15.00 -11.56
N THR A 164 2.73 16.28 -11.90
CA THR A 164 1.64 17.25 -11.71
C THR A 164 0.77 17.32 -12.95
N THR A 165 -0.55 17.34 -12.76
CA THR A 165 -1.51 17.67 -13.84
C THR A 165 -1.33 19.12 -14.25
N VAL A 166 -1.17 19.35 -15.55
CA VAL A 166 -1.06 20.68 -16.15
C VAL A 166 -2.27 20.92 -17.06
N ILE A 167 -2.89 22.08 -16.91
CA ILE A 167 -4.00 22.51 -17.75
C ILE A 167 -3.49 23.62 -18.68
N TYR A 168 -3.76 23.47 -19.96
CA TYR A 168 -3.42 24.45 -20.98
C TYR A 168 -4.70 25.15 -21.43
N THR A 169 -4.72 26.49 -21.34
CA THR A 169 -5.84 27.33 -21.74
C THR A 169 -5.41 28.31 -22.82
N ALA A 170 -6.34 28.66 -23.70
CA ALA A 170 -6.20 29.76 -24.66
C ALA A 170 -7.56 30.43 -24.87
N SER A 171 -7.57 31.69 -25.32
CA SER A 171 -8.83 32.40 -25.59
C SER A 171 -9.66 31.68 -26.64
N ASP A 172 -10.95 31.51 -26.39
CA ASP A 172 -11.94 30.89 -27.28
C ASP A 172 -11.59 29.46 -27.71
N CYS A 173 -10.83 28.74 -26.89
CA CYS A 173 -10.46 27.35 -27.12
C CYS A 173 -10.85 26.50 -25.92
N GLN A 174 -11.13 25.22 -26.19
CA GLN A 174 -11.30 24.23 -25.15
C GLN A 174 -9.98 24.05 -24.41
N ALA A 175 -10.03 23.98 -23.08
CA ALA A 175 -8.87 23.65 -22.27
C ALA A 175 -8.37 22.22 -22.55
N LEU A 176 -7.05 22.03 -22.55
CA LEU A 176 -6.41 20.72 -22.68
C LEU A 176 -5.73 20.34 -21.37
N GLY A 177 -5.92 19.11 -20.91
CA GLY A 177 -5.31 18.57 -19.70
C GLY A 177 -4.20 17.58 -20.01
N SER A 178 -3.02 17.78 -19.42
CA SER A 178 -1.98 16.76 -19.30
C SER A 178 -2.08 16.15 -17.90
N PHE A 179 -2.83 15.07 -17.79
CA PHE A 179 -3.09 14.42 -16.51
C PHE A 179 -1.93 13.51 -16.11
N LYS A 180 -1.43 13.68 -14.89
CA LYS A 180 -0.39 12.88 -14.24
C LYS A 180 -0.82 12.55 -12.81
N ILE A 181 -0.38 11.41 -12.31
CA ILE A 181 -0.67 10.97 -10.95
C ILE A 181 0.39 11.56 -10.01
N SER A 182 0.01 12.58 -9.23
CA SER A 182 0.92 13.27 -8.30
C SER A 182 1.16 12.50 -7.02
N ASP A 183 0.15 11.78 -6.55
CA ASP A 183 0.14 11.06 -5.28
C ASP A 183 -0.59 9.72 -5.46
N PRO A 184 0.14 8.63 -5.76
CA PRO A 184 -0.48 7.33 -5.93
C PRO A 184 -1.17 6.86 -4.65
N PHE A 185 -2.32 6.18 -4.80
CA PHE A 185 -3.08 5.64 -3.69
C PHE A 185 -2.21 4.81 -2.76
N GLN A 186 -2.34 5.04 -1.46
CA GLN A 186 -1.60 4.39 -0.39
C GLN A 186 -2.55 3.71 0.60
N SER A 187 -2.05 2.66 1.21
CA SER A 187 -2.68 2.01 2.35
C SER A 187 -1.62 1.61 3.37
N SER A 188 -2.00 1.46 4.64
CA SER A 188 -1.06 1.10 5.69
C SER A 188 -1.62 0.02 6.61
N LEU A 189 -0.72 -0.67 7.30
CA LEU A 189 -1.03 -1.54 8.42
C LEU A 189 0.04 -1.37 9.48
N LYS A 190 -0.33 -1.64 10.74
CA LYS A 190 0.59 -1.59 11.88
C LYS A 190 1.10 -3.00 12.23
N ILE A 191 2.39 -3.11 12.53
CA ILE A 191 3.02 -4.34 13.01
C ILE A 191 3.55 -4.12 14.42
N ASN A 192 3.15 -4.99 15.34
CA ASN A 192 3.76 -5.14 16.65
C ASN A 192 4.76 -6.29 16.57
N VAL A 193 6.01 -6.05 16.97
CA VAL A 193 7.04 -7.09 16.99
C VAL A 193 7.25 -7.58 18.41
N LYS A 194 6.91 -8.84 18.63
CA LYS A 194 7.04 -9.47 19.93
C LYS A 194 8.49 -9.89 20.17
N GLN A 195 9.12 -9.26 21.14
CA GLN A 195 10.52 -9.49 21.46
C GLN A 195 10.70 -10.63 22.46
N PHE A 196 11.81 -11.34 22.33
CA PHE A 196 12.20 -12.45 23.22
C PHE A 196 13.62 -12.24 23.72
N GLY A 197 13.88 -12.77 24.90
CA GLY A 197 15.20 -12.86 25.53
C GLY A 197 15.46 -14.26 26.07
N ASN A 198 16.66 -14.48 26.58
CA ASN A 198 17.05 -15.71 27.24
C ASN A 198 17.38 -15.42 28.71
N LEU A 199 17.10 -16.38 29.58
CA LEU A 199 17.45 -16.33 31.00
C LEU A 199 18.47 -17.43 31.29
N GLU A 200 19.60 -17.05 31.91
CA GLU A 200 20.52 -18.00 32.55
C GLU A 200 20.59 -17.68 34.04
N LEU A 201 20.31 -18.68 34.88
CA LEU A 201 20.46 -18.63 36.32
C LEU A 201 21.56 -19.63 36.72
N THR A 202 22.48 -19.23 37.60
CA THR A 202 23.49 -20.13 38.17
C THR A 202 23.34 -20.18 39.68
N LYS A 203 23.21 -21.38 40.24
CA LYS A 203 23.17 -21.61 41.68
C LYS A 203 24.55 -21.95 42.20
N TYR A 204 24.97 -21.23 43.22
CA TYR A 204 26.19 -21.47 43.97
C TYR A 204 25.85 -21.94 45.39
N ASN A 205 26.80 -22.64 46.00
CA ASN A 205 26.82 -22.88 47.44
C ASN A 205 27.03 -21.57 48.23
N ASP A 206 26.96 -21.59 49.55
CA ASP A 206 26.94 -20.38 50.38
C ASP A 206 28.25 -19.58 50.30
N ASP A 207 29.38 -20.23 50.14
CA ASP A 207 30.70 -19.55 49.97
C ASP A 207 31.08 -19.23 48.51
N LYS A 208 30.18 -19.58 47.59
CA LYS A 208 30.34 -19.39 46.13
C LYS A 208 31.55 -20.10 45.52
N SER A 209 32.07 -21.14 46.19
CA SER A 209 33.23 -21.91 45.72
C SER A 209 32.87 -22.96 44.66
N ALA A 210 31.61 -23.39 44.61
CA ALA A 210 31.13 -24.39 43.68
C ALA A 210 29.67 -24.12 43.26
N THR A 211 29.31 -24.59 42.06
CA THR A 211 27.93 -24.62 41.58
C THR A 211 27.16 -25.79 42.17
N VAL A 212 25.82 -25.70 42.26
CA VAL A 212 24.95 -26.70 42.88
C VAL A 212 23.95 -27.19 41.84
N GLU A 213 24.01 -28.48 41.54
CA GLU A 213 23.04 -29.21 40.72
C GLU A 213 21.77 -29.57 41.49
N ASP A 214 20.74 -30.05 40.79
CA ASP A 214 19.49 -30.58 41.35
C ASP A 214 18.71 -29.62 42.25
N THR A 215 18.93 -28.30 42.13
CA THR A 215 18.17 -27.29 42.86
C THR A 215 16.99 -26.78 42.00
N SER A 216 15.77 -26.93 42.56
CA SER A 216 14.55 -26.52 41.85
C SER A 216 14.15 -25.07 42.14
N TYR A 217 13.78 -24.35 41.07
CA TYR A 217 13.28 -22.99 41.12
C TYR A 217 11.96 -22.91 40.38
N ARG A 218 10.95 -22.29 41.01
CA ARG A 218 9.72 -21.88 40.35
C ARG A 218 9.93 -20.50 39.80
N ILE A 219 9.77 -20.36 38.47
CA ILE A 219 9.95 -19.08 37.74
C ILE A 219 8.59 -18.64 37.24
N THR A 220 8.16 -17.45 37.67
CA THR A 220 6.94 -16.82 37.22
C THR A 220 7.27 -15.59 36.41
N GLY A 221 6.39 -15.23 35.46
CA GLY A 221 6.62 -14.09 34.53
C GLY A 221 5.38 -13.60 33.82
N PRO A 222 5.53 -12.83 32.74
CA PRO A 222 4.43 -12.26 31.96
C PRO A 222 3.45 -13.31 31.45
N ASN A 223 2.21 -12.86 31.20
CA ASN A 223 1.14 -13.67 30.59
C ASN A 223 0.85 -15.00 31.28
N GLY A 224 1.06 -15.06 32.63
CA GLY A 224 0.81 -16.26 33.40
C GLY A 224 1.89 -17.32 33.25
N TYR A 225 3.09 -16.94 32.82
CA TYR A 225 4.23 -17.86 32.80
C TYR A 225 4.54 -18.33 34.21
N ASP A 226 4.50 -19.67 34.43
CA ASP A 226 4.70 -20.31 35.72
C ASP A 226 5.24 -21.72 35.48
N LYS A 227 6.55 -21.91 35.67
CA LYS A 227 7.23 -23.18 35.43
C LYS A 227 8.30 -23.45 36.51
N THR A 228 8.50 -24.71 36.82
CA THR A 228 9.59 -25.17 37.71
C THR A 228 10.71 -25.75 36.86
N TYR A 229 11.93 -25.34 37.17
CA TYR A 229 13.16 -25.77 36.52
C TYR A 229 14.13 -26.26 37.59
N THR A 230 14.99 -27.19 37.22
CA THR A 230 16.04 -27.75 38.11
C THR A 230 17.41 -27.44 37.48
N THR A 231 18.38 -27.07 38.32
CA THR A 231 19.75 -26.81 37.86
C THR A 231 20.40 -28.07 37.33
N ASP A 232 21.12 -27.94 36.23
CA ASP A 232 21.91 -28.98 35.59
C ASP A 232 23.21 -29.28 36.35
N SER A 233 24.05 -30.19 35.84
CA SER A 233 25.37 -30.54 36.41
C SER A 233 26.34 -29.37 36.56
N ASP A 234 26.13 -28.30 35.80
CA ASP A 234 26.89 -27.04 35.91
C ASP A 234 26.25 -26.07 36.91
N GLY A 235 25.19 -26.49 37.62
CA GLY A 235 24.40 -25.66 38.51
C GLY A 235 23.58 -24.58 37.80
N LYS A 236 23.25 -24.79 36.54
CA LYS A 236 22.60 -23.78 35.70
C LYS A 236 21.20 -24.17 35.29
N ILE A 237 20.34 -23.16 35.15
CA ILE A 237 19.05 -23.19 34.42
C ILE A 237 19.20 -22.26 33.23
N ARG A 238 18.93 -22.76 32.02
CA ARG A 238 18.89 -21.97 30.78
C ARG A 238 17.51 -22.07 30.20
N ILE A 239 16.90 -20.89 29.96
CA ILE A 239 15.57 -20.80 29.37
C ILE A 239 15.69 -19.85 28.16
N GLU A 240 15.41 -20.39 27.01
CA GLU A 240 15.45 -19.63 25.78
C GLU A 240 14.05 -19.09 25.41
N ARG A 241 14.03 -18.01 24.65
CA ARG A 241 12.82 -17.49 24.02
C ARG A 241 11.72 -17.12 25.04
N LEU A 242 12.10 -16.40 26.07
CA LEU A 242 11.17 -15.79 27.02
C LEU A 242 10.67 -14.45 26.50
N GLU A 243 9.37 -14.19 26.63
CA GLU A 243 8.83 -12.85 26.36
C GLU A 243 9.52 -11.82 27.25
N LEU A 244 9.79 -10.61 26.72
CA LEU A 244 10.38 -9.56 27.54
C LEU A 244 9.42 -9.16 28.67
N GLY A 245 9.97 -9.06 29.89
CA GLY A 245 9.22 -8.68 31.08
C GLY A 245 9.94 -9.02 32.36
N GLU A 246 9.24 -8.83 33.48
CA GLU A 246 9.76 -9.15 34.80
C GLU A 246 9.51 -10.63 35.12
N TYR A 247 10.57 -11.34 35.53
CA TYR A 247 10.53 -12.72 35.98
C TYR A 247 10.96 -12.81 37.46
N LYS A 248 10.31 -13.67 38.19
CA LYS A 248 10.58 -13.90 39.63
C LYS A 248 10.76 -15.39 39.91
#